data_f8db0ad01f746566f8024a30d16fdc45
#
_entry.id   f8db0ad01f746566f8024a30d16fdc45
#
_cell.length_a   1.000
_cell.length_b   1.000
_cell.length_c   1.000
_cell.angle_alpha   90.00
_cell.angle_beta   90.00
_cell.angle_gamma   90.00
#
_symmetry.space_group_name_H-M   'P 1'
#
loop_
_entity.id
_entity.type
_entity.pdbx_description
1 polymer ?
#
loop_
_entity_poly.entity_id
_entity_poly.type
_entity_poly.pdbx_seq_one_letter_code
_entity_poly.pdbx_strand_id
1 'polypeptide(L)'
;ASAAIYGSKASNGVILITTKRGKTGKPRISYNGYVGFQKPTEMIDRISSYDYARLYSQSMIDEGLNPRFNETDIENFRNGTSPNTDWYDEAYRTGVQHSHNVSVSGGTENAKYMGSVGYLGQTGILPNADRQQFNARTNLDLKLNSRLTVRLNLAYIKNDYSDPISSYASGISETGDPNSAASSDQIIRQLNRIAPWIVGRAEDGTYGTIGDGNPLAWLDVNQTVDRKNQNFSGTLSADYKIIDGLVATDRKS
;
A
#
# COMPACT_ATOMS: atom_id res chain seq x y z
N ALA A 1 14.21 7.06 32.21
CA ALA A 1 15.45 6.30 32.51
C ALA A 1 15.75 5.21 31.46
N SER A 2 14.77 4.62 30.78
CA SER A 2 14.98 3.54 29.78
C SER A 2 15.60 4.01 28.46
N ALA A 3 15.44 5.27 28.08
CA ALA A 3 16.01 5.82 26.84
C ALA A 3 17.54 5.95 26.89
N ALA A 4 18.13 6.09 28.08
CA ALA A 4 19.58 6.26 28.25
C ALA A 4 20.42 5.05 27.73
N ILE A 5 19.82 3.85 27.74
CA ILE A 5 20.49 2.63 27.24
C ILE A 5 20.68 2.66 25.70
N TYR A 6 19.90 3.46 25.00
CA TYR A 6 19.89 3.52 23.52
C TYR A 6 20.68 4.70 22.95
N GLY A 7 21.30 5.51 23.83
CA GLY A 7 22.18 6.63 23.46
C GLY A 7 21.44 7.79 22.79
N SER A 8 22.20 8.64 22.07
CA SER A 8 21.67 9.86 21.44
C SER A 8 20.58 9.62 20.38
N LYS A 9 20.53 8.45 19.77
CA LYS A 9 19.49 8.05 18.79
C LYS A 9 18.11 7.92 19.42
N ALA A 10 18.01 7.85 20.75
CA ALA A 10 16.76 7.72 21.49
C ALA A 10 16.17 9.05 21.98
N SER A 11 16.68 10.21 21.52
CA SER A 11 16.21 11.54 21.92
C SER A 11 14.70 11.75 21.66
N ASN A 12 14.16 11.14 20.60
CA ASN A 12 12.75 11.19 20.22
C ASN A 12 11.91 10.03 20.77
N GLY A 13 12.46 9.22 21.68
CA GLY A 13 11.81 8.04 22.25
C GLY A 13 12.26 6.73 21.59
N VAL A 14 11.86 5.62 22.20
CA VAL A 14 12.20 4.26 21.76
C VAL A 14 10.93 3.42 21.70
N ILE A 15 10.68 2.77 20.58
CA ILE A 15 9.65 1.75 20.43
C ILE A 15 10.32 0.38 20.52
N LEU A 16 10.08 -0.34 21.62
CA LEU A 16 10.61 -1.69 21.82
C LEU A 16 9.61 -2.73 21.36
N ILE A 17 9.95 -3.46 20.30
CA ILE A 17 9.12 -4.54 19.78
C ILE A 17 9.69 -5.89 20.26
N THR A 18 8.93 -6.57 21.13
CA THR A 18 9.27 -7.92 21.58
C THR A 18 8.46 -8.94 20.81
N THR A 19 9.14 -9.82 20.08
CA THR A 19 8.48 -10.88 19.29
C THR A 19 8.06 -12.05 20.17
N LYS A 20 7.00 -12.76 19.75
CA LYS A 20 6.54 -13.99 20.42
C LYS A 20 7.67 -15.04 20.40
N ARG A 21 7.82 -15.75 21.51
CA ARG A 21 8.80 -16.84 21.67
C ARG A 21 8.10 -18.14 22.02
N GLY A 22 8.79 -19.25 21.82
CA GLY A 22 8.36 -20.56 22.27
C GLY A 22 8.18 -20.61 23.79
N LYS A 23 7.26 -21.44 24.23
CA LYS A 23 7.03 -21.75 25.64
C LYS A 23 7.20 -23.25 25.86
N THR A 24 7.60 -23.64 27.07
CA THR A 24 7.62 -25.04 27.46
C THR A 24 6.23 -25.65 27.35
N GLY A 25 6.12 -26.79 26.72
CA GLY A 25 4.86 -27.52 26.55
C GLY A 25 4.74 -28.18 25.18
N LYS A 26 3.61 -28.84 24.97
CA LYS A 26 3.29 -29.50 23.70
C LYS A 26 3.23 -28.46 22.57
N PRO A 27 3.56 -28.85 21.33
CA PRO A 27 3.40 -27.98 20.17
C PRO A 27 1.98 -27.42 20.07
N ARG A 28 1.88 -26.11 19.87
CA ARG A 28 0.62 -25.40 19.62
C ARG A 28 0.68 -24.78 18.23
N ILE A 29 -0.27 -25.15 17.40
CA ILE A 29 -0.46 -24.55 16.09
C ILE A 29 -1.57 -23.51 16.21
N SER A 30 -1.35 -22.35 15.63
CA SER A 30 -2.34 -21.28 15.56
C SER A 30 -2.46 -20.78 14.13
N TYR A 31 -3.68 -20.58 13.69
CA TYR A 31 -4.00 -19.93 12.42
C TYR A 31 -4.81 -18.65 12.71
N ASN A 32 -4.44 -17.57 12.04
CA ASN A 32 -5.20 -16.33 12.00
C ASN A 32 -5.38 -15.93 10.55
N GLY A 33 -6.60 -15.62 10.16
CA GLY A 33 -6.91 -15.15 8.82
C GLY A 33 -8.05 -14.15 8.85
N TYR A 34 -8.06 -13.25 7.88
CA TYR A 34 -9.18 -12.36 7.63
C TYR A 34 -9.29 -12.04 6.14
N VAL A 35 -10.49 -11.65 5.75
CA VAL A 35 -10.80 -11.03 4.46
C VAL A 35 -11.47 -9.69 4.75
N GLY A 36 -11.06 -8.65 4.05
CA GLY A 36 -11.61 -7.31 4.18
C GLY A 36 -11.86 -6.70 2.81
N PHE A 37 -12.81 -5.78 2.76
CA PHE A 37 -13.14 -5.00 1.58
C PHE A 37 -12.74 -3.55 1.82
N GLN A 38 -12.15 -2.92 0.81
CA GLN A 38 -11.69 -1.54 0.87
C GLN A 38 -12.46 -0.71 -0.13
N LYS A 39 -13.00 0.40 0.36
CA LYS A 39 -13.64 1.43 -0.46
C LYS A 39 -13.16 2.79 0.03
N PRO A 40 -13.16 3.82 -0.82
CA PRO A 40 -12.98 5.19 -0.35
C PRO A 40 -14.00 5.50 0.75
N THR A 41 -13.54 6.12 1.84
CA THR A 41 -14.41 6.45 2.98
C THR A 41 -15.36 7.58 2.64
N GLU A 42 -14.86 8.54 1.85
CA GLU A 42 -15.59 9.72 1.39
C GLU A 42 -15.02 10.13 0.03
N MET A 43 -15.91 10.49 -0.86
CA MET A 43 -15.57 11.03 -2.17
C MET A 43 -16.11 12.45 -2.24
N ILE A 44 -15.38 13.32 -2.91
CA ILE A 44 -15.86 14.70 -3.13
C ILE A 44 -17.01 14.66 -4.13
N ASP A 45 -18.15 15.21 -3.75
CA ASP A 45 -19.26 15.40 -4.66
C ASP A 45 -18.86 16.31 -5.81
N ARG A 46 -18.98 15.82 -7.02
CA ARG A 46 -18.62 16.56 -8.23
C ARG A 46 -19.88 17.12 -8.88
N ILE A 47 -19.76 18.33 -9.40
CA ILE A 47 -20.85 18.93 -10.15
C ILE A 47 -21.05 18.22 -11.49
N SER A 48 -22.31 18.21 -11.94
CA SER A 48 -22.68 17.66 -13.25
C SER A 48 -22.11 18.47 -14.41
N SER A 49 -22.08 17.87 -15.61
CA SER A 49 -21.72 18.58 -16.84
C SER A 49 -22.63 19.78 -17.09
N TYR A 50 -23.91 19.65 -16.76
CA TYR A 50 -24.88 20.75 -16.85
C TYR A 50 -24.51 21.93 -15.95
N ASP A 51 -24.30 21.68 -14.66
CA ASP A 51 -23.94 22.75 -13.71
C ASP A 51 -22.59 23.37 -14.04
N TYR A 52 -21.61 22.53 -14.42
CA TYR A 52 -20.31 23.00 -14.82
C TYR A 52 -20.42 23.95 -16.05
N ALA A 53 -21.08 23.49 -17.12
CA ALA A 53 -21.22 24.26 -18.35
C ALA A 53 -21.94 25.59 -18.09
N ARG A 54 -22.97 25.60 -17.28
CA ARG A 54 -23.72 26.81 -16.89
C ARG A 54 -22.85 27.78 -16.10
N LEU A 55 -22.20 27.33 -15.05
CA LEU A 55 -21.38 28.19 -14.19
C LEU A 55 -20.15 28.71 -14.92
N TYR A 56 -19.50 27.86 -15.73
CA TYR A 56 -18.31 28.25 -16.50
C TYR A 56 -18.66 29.28 -17.58
N SER A 57 -19.77 29.10 -18.32
CA SER A 57 -20.24 30.05 -19.31
C SER A 57 -20.61 31.40 -18.68
N GLN A 58 -21.26 31.36 -17.49
CA GLN A 58 -21.58 32.57 -16.75
C GLN A 58 -20.32 33.33 -16.34
N SER A 59 -19.32 32.65 -15.81
CA SER A 59 -18.05 33.27 -15.44
C SER A 59 -17.37 33.97 -16.64
N MET A 60 -17.39 33.32 -17.83
CA MET A 60 -16.82 33.94 -19.04
C MET A 60 -17.59 35.20 -19.46
N ILE A 61 -18.93 35.16 -19.38
CA ILE A 61 -19.77 36.33 -19.68
C ILE A 61 -19.46 37.46 -18.71
N ASP A 62 -19.35 37.20 -17.42
CA ASP A 62 -19.03 38.17 -16.38
C ASP A 62 -17.66 38.81 -16.59
N GLU A 63 -16.71 38.11 -17.22
CA GLU A 63 -15.40 38.60 -17.64
C GLU A 63 -15.42 39.29 -19.01
N GLY A 64 -16.59 39.41 -19.65
CA GLY A 64 -16.74 40.02 -20.99
C GLY A 64 -16.25 39.14 -22.13
N LEU A 65 -16.11 37.84 -21.90
CA LEU A 65 -15.68 36.85 -22.89
C LEU A 65 -16.91 36.11 -23.48
N ASN A 66 -16.72 35.54 -24.65
CA ASN A 66 -17.75 34.66 -25.22
C ASN A 66 -17.88 33.36 -24.41
N PRO A 67 -19.11 32.92 -24.09
CA PRO A 67 -19.33 31.67 -23.38
C PRO A 67 -18.79 30.48 -24.17
N ARG A 68 -18.20 29.52 -23.49
CA ARG A 68 -17.67 28.29 -24.10
C ARG A 68 -18.79 27.37 -24.58
N PHE A 69 -19.88 27.31 -23.83
CA PHE A 69 -21.05 26.48 -24.13
C PHE A 69 -22.21 27.39 -24.47
N ASN A 70 -22.86 27.11 -25.59
CA ASN A 70 -24.09 27.80 -26.00
C ASN A 70 -25.33 27.17 -25.30
N GLU A 71 -26.50 27.76 -25.48
CA GLU A 71 -27.73 27.29 -24.85
C GLU A 71 -28.09 25.85 -25.26
N THR A 72 -27.82 25.48 -26.52
CA THR A 72 -28.04 24.10 -27.02
C THR A 72 -27.12 23.12 -26.34
N ASP A 73 -25.85 23.46 -26.15
CA ASP A 73 -24.89 22.62 -25.45
C ASP A 73 -25.33 22.37 -24.01
N ILE A 74 -25.75 23.44 -23.32
CA ILE A 74 -26.24 23.39 -21.93
C ILE A 74 -27.48 22.51 -21.82
N GLU A 75 -28.45 22.65 -22.77
CA GLU A 75 -29.65 21.83 -22.79
C GLU A 75 -29.33 20.36 -23.08
N ASN A 76 -28.37 20.07 -23.95
CA ASN A 76 -27.92 18.70 -24.22
C ASN A 76 -27.30 18.04 -22.96
N PHE A 77 -26.55 18.78 -22.16
CA PHE A 77 -26.08 18.28 -20.86
C PHE A 77 -27.23 18.04 -19.89
N ARG A 78 -28.21 18.93 -19.88
CA ARG A 78 -29.38 18.82 -19.02
C ARG A 78 -30.21 17.57 -19.34
N ASN A 79 -30.40 17.30 -20.63
CA ASN A 79 -31.20 16.18 -21.12
C ASN A 79 -30.46 14.86 -21.17
N GLY A 80 -29.16 14.85 -20.84
CA GLY A 80 -28.34 13.65 -20.86
C GLY A 80 -27.95 13.16 -22.27
N THR A 81 -28.11 14.01 -23.32
CA THR A 81 -27.69 13.70 -24.69
C THR A 81 -26.18 13.96 -24.91
N SER A 82 -25.58 14.73 -24.01
CA SER A 82 -24.15 14.97 -23.96
C SER A 82 -23.52 14.30 -22.74
N PRO A 83 -22.21 13.98 -22.76
CA PRO A 83 -21.53 13.23 -21.71
C PRO A 83 -21.61 13.88 -20.34
N ASN A 84 -21.75 13.05 -19.31
CA ASN A 84 -21.65 13.43 -17.90
C ASN A 84 -20.93 12.32 -17.15
N THR A 85 -19.61 12.29 -17.26
CA THR A 85 -18.77 11.24 -16.72
C THR A 85 -18.57 11.41 -15.22
N ASP A 86 -18.96 10.41 -14.44
CA ASP A 86 -18.53 10.27 -13.06
C ASP A 86 -17.16 9.56 -13.03
N TRP A 87 -16.12 10.37 -13.02
CA TRP A 87 -14.74 9.90 -13.06
C TRP A 87 -14.35 9.03 -11.87
N TYR A 88 -14.99 9.21 -10.72
CA TYR A 88 -14.71 8.41 -9.55
C TYR A 88 -15.36 7.03 -9.64
N ASP A 89 -16.62 6.99 -10.04
CA ASP A 89 -17.35 5.73 -10.18
C ASP A 89 -16.72 4.85 -11.27
N GLU A 90 -16.26 5.46 -12.36
CA GLU A 90 -15.57 4.73 -13.43
C GLU A 90 -14.14 4.28 -13.09
N ALA A 91 -13.45 5.00 -12.21
CA ALA A 91 -12.04 4.71 -11.88
C ALA A 91 -11.88 3.83 -10.66
N TYR A 92 -12.69 4.04 -9.62
CA TYR A 92 -12.51 3.34 -8.35
C TYR A 92 -13.30 2.03 -8.30
N ARG A 93 -12.70 1.04 -7.68
CA ARG A 93 -13.32 -0.26 -7.43
C ARG A 93 -13.28 -0.61 -5.95
N THR A 94 -14.05 -1.63 -5.56
CA THR A 94 -13.87 -2.25 -4.26
C THR A 94 -12.59 -3.09 -4.27
N GLY A 95 -11.62 -2.70 -3.46
CA GLY A 95 -10.42 -3.50 -3.23
C GLY A 95 -10.71 -4.65 -2.27
N VAL A 96 -9.98 -5.75 -2.41
CA VAL A 96 -10.06 -6.90 -1.53
C VAL A 96 -8.71 -7.11 -0.85
N GLN A 97 -8.75 -7.29 0.46
CA GLN A 97 -7.57 -7.64 1.24
C GLN A 97 -7.83 -8.95 1.97
N HIS A 98 -6.88 -9.88 1.89
CA HIS A 98 -6.92 -11.09 2.69
C HIS A 98 -5.56 -11.38 3.32
N SER A 99 -5.59 -11.92 4.52
CA SER A 99 -4.37 -12.27 5.25
C SER A 99 -4.52 -13.64 5.87
N HIS A 100 -3.44 -14.39 5.83
CA HIS A 100 -3.33 -15.72 6.40
C HIS A 100 -2.02 -15.82 7.16
N ASN A 101 -2.06 -16.22 8.41
CA ASN A 101 -0.88 -16.42 9.23
C ASN A 101 -0.99 -17.74 9.99
N VAL A 102 0.00 -18.60 9.81
CA VAL A 102 0.14 -19.87 10.54
C VAL A 102 1.36 -19.75 11.44
N SER A 103 1.22 -20.18 12.69
CA SER A 103 2.34 -20.25 13.60
C SER A 103 2.33 -21.53 14.40
N VAL A 104 3.53 -22.02 14.72
CA VAL A 104 3.76 -23.15 15.60
C VAL A 104 4.70 -22.72 16.71
N SER A 105 4.39 -23.08 17.95
CA SER A 105 5.27 -22.83 19.08
C SER A 105 5.21 -23.97 20.09
N GLY A 106 6.33 -24.23 20.75
CA GLY A 106 6.43 -25.29 21.73
C GLY A 106 7.82 -25.37 22.33
N GLY A 107 8.09 -26.42 23.08
CA GLY A 107 9.43 -26.67 23.58
C GLY A 107 9.46 -27.43 24.89
N THR A 108 10.69 -27.70 25.29
CA THR A 108 11.07 -28.24 26.59
C THR A 108 11.73 -27.18 27.44
N GLU A 109 12.20 -27.51 28.63
CA GLU A 109 13.00 -26.60 29.44
C GLU A 109 14.31 -26.18 28.76
N ASN A 110 14.87 -27.07 27.94
CA ASN A 110 16.17 -26.86 27.29
C ASN A 110 16.06 -26.32 25.87
N ALA A 111 14.94 -26.48 25.20
CA ALA A 111 14.75 -26.03 23.81
C ALA A 111 13.34 -25.48 23.62
N LYS A 112 13.24 -24.20 23.26
CA LYS A 112 11.96 -23.55 22.95
C LYS A 112 12.02 -23.01 21.54
N TYR A 113 10.95 -23.20 20.79
CA TYR A 113 10.88 -22.77 19.40
C TYR A 113 9.55 -22.08 19.09
N MET A 114 9.61 -21.19 18.14
CA MET A 114 8.46 -20.55 17.50
C MET A 114 8.76 -20.36 16.04
N GLY A 115 7.90 -20.82 15.17
CA GLY A 115 7.94 -20.55 13.73
C GLY A 115 6.62 -19.95 13.28
N SER A 116 6.66 -19.05 12.31
CA SER A 116 5.46 -18.54 11.67
C SER A 116 5.70 -18.22 10.20
N VAL A 117 4.65 -18.40 9.41
CA VAL A 117 4.58 -17.96 8.01
C VAL A 117 3.30 -17.17 7.82
N GLY A 118 3.37 -16.10 7.05
CA GLY A 118 2.23 -15.26 6.77
C GLY A 118 2.22 -14.82 5.32
N TYR A 119 1.02 -14.64 4.81
CA TYR A 119 0.74 -14.09 3.49
C TYR A 119 -0.34 -13.01 3.61
N LEU A 120 -0.13 -11.90 2.90
CA LEU A 120 -1.10 -10.83 2.70
C LEU A 120 -1.22 -10.58 1.20
N GLY A 121 -2.44 -10.68 0.69
CA GLY A 121 -2.81 -10.23 -0.66
C GLY A 121 -3.77 -9.05 -0.55
N GLN A 122 -3.52 -8.01 -1.32
CA GLN A 122 -4.34 -6.81 -1.34
C GLN A 122 -4.46 -6.31 -2.78
N THR A 123 -5.69 -6.17 -3.26
CA THR A 123 -5.99 -5.41 -4.47
C THR A 123 -6.39 -3.99 -4.06
N GLY A 124 -5.85 -2.99 -4.75
CA GLY A 124 -6.14 -1.60 -4.47
C GLY A 124 -7.53 -1.15 -4.94
N ILE A 125 -7.95 -0.01 -4.46
CA ILE A 125 -9.18 0.66 -4.90
C ILE A 125 -9.04 1.25 -6.32
N LEU A 126 -7.81 1.51 -6.77
CA LEU A 126 -7.53 1.75 -8.19
C LEU A 126 -7.11 0.44 -8.85
N PRO A 127 -7.51 0.16 -10.09
CA PRO A 127 -7.00 -0.95 -10.86
C PRO A 127 -5.46 -0.95 -10.93
N ASN A 128 -4.85 -2.11 -10.93
CA ASN A 128 -3.41 -2.31 -11.04
C ASN A 128 -2.56 -1.78 -9.87
N ALA A 129 -3.18 -1.29 -8.80
CA ALA A 129 -2.52 -0.91 -7.55
C ALA A 129 -2.62 -2.07 -6.55
N ASP A 130 -1.72 -3.04 -6.65
CA ASP A 130 -1.82 -4.28 -5.90
C ASP A 130 -0.60 -4.48 -4.99
N ARG A 131 -0.78 -5.23 -3.91
CA ARG A 131 0.30 -5.59 -2.98
C ARG A 131 0.21 -7.04 -2.58
N GLN A 132 1.36 -7.71 -2.57
CA GLN A 132 1.52 -9.02 -1.98
C GLN A 132 2.67 -8.98 -0.96
N GLN A 133 2.47 -9.60 0.19
CA GLN A 133 3.48 -9.71 1.20
C GLN A 133 3.57 -11.15 1.68
N PHE A 134 4.78 -11.69 1.67
CA PHE A 134 5.12 -12.94 2.32
C PHE A 134 6.05 -12.65 3.49
N ASN A 135 5.82 -13.28 4.64
CA ASN A 135 6.73 -13.20 5.77
C ASN A 135 6.94 -14.58 6.39
N ALA A 136 8.15 -14.79 6.88
CA ALA A 136 8.52 -15.97 7.65
C ALA A 136 9.38 -15.55 8.84
N ARG A 137 9.15 -16.18 9.99
CA ARG A 137 9.91 -15.91 11.21
C ARG A 137 10.16 -17.18 11.97
N THR A 138 11.37 -17.29 12.54
CA THR A 138 11.75 -18.39 13.44
C THR A 138 12.49 -17.82 14.64
N ASN A 139 12.09 -18.23 15.83
CA ASN A 139 12.79 -17.96 17.08
C ASN A 139 13.11 -19.30 17.75
N LEU A 140 14.37 -19.47 18.14
CA LEU A 140 14.87 -20.68 18.78
C LEU A 140 15.68 -20.28 20.01
N ASP A 141 15.33 -20.80 21.16
CA ASP A 141 16.05 -20.62 22.42
C ASP A 141 16.56 -21.99 22.88
N LEU A 142 17.87 -22.14 22.96
CA LEU A 142 18.53 -23.40 23.35
C LEU A 142 19.34 -23.19 24.63
N LYS A 143 19.01 -23.90 25.68
CA LYS A 143 19.80 -23.98 26.90
C LYS A 143 20.73 -25.20 26.75
N LEU A 144 21.96 -24.95 26.32
CA LEU A 144 22.94 -26.00 26.04
C LEU A 144 23.44 -26.69 27.32
N ASN A 145 23.55 -25.92 28.41
CA ASN A 145 23.87 -26.42 29.74
C ASN A 145 23.37 -25.41 30.80
N SER A 146 23.72 -25.64 32.07
CA SER A 146 23.27 -24.77 33.18
C SER A 146 23.80 -23.32 33.10
N ARG A 147 24.84 -23.08 32.28
CA ARG A 147 25.50 -21.76 32.14
C ARG A 147 25.35 -21.13 30.77
N LEU A 148 25.06 -21.87 29.72
CA LEU A 148 25.04 -21.37 28.34
C LEU A 148 23.66 -21.49 27.73
N THR A 149 23.09 -20.34 27.33
CA THR A 149 21.87 -20.23 26.54
C THR A 149 22.17 -19.54 25.23
N VAL A 150 21.76 -20.14 24.11
CA VAL A 150 21.91 -19.60 22.76
C VAL A 150 20.52 -19.28 22.21
N ARG A 151 20.37 -18.10 21.59
CA ARG A 151 19.13 -17.69 20.94
C ARG A 151 19.39 -17.35 19.49
N LEU A 152 18.54 -17.89 18.61
CA LEU A 152 18.55 -17.59 17.19
C LEU A 152 17.19 -16.99 16.82
N ASN A 153 17.20 -15.81 16.18
CA ASN A 153 16.02 -15.21 15.61
C ASN A 153 16.29 -14.94 14.13
N LEU A 154 15.42 -15.45 13.27
CA LEU A 154 15.46 -15.22 11.84
C LEU A 154 14.13 -14.62 11.40
N ALA A 155 14.16 -13.65 10.51
CA ALA A 155 12.97 -13.10 9.89
C ALA A 155 13.25 -12.81 8.41
N TYR A 156 12.29 -13.13 7.58
CA TYR A 156 12.27 -12.83 6.17
C TYR A 156 10.96 -12.15 5.82
N ILE A 157 11.02 -11.07 5.03
CA ILE A 157 9.86 -10.37 4.51
C ILE A 157 10.12 -10.11 3.02
N LYS A 158 9.16 -10.49 2.20
CA LYS A 158 9.11 -10.14 0.79
C LYS A 158 7.84 -9.34 0.53
N ASN A 159 7.98 -8.16 -0.08
CA ASN A 159 6.87 -7.35 -0.53
C ASN A 159 6.99 -7.16 -2.04
N ASP A 160 5.93 -7.50 -2.74
CA ASP A 160 5.74 -7.21 -4.15
C ASP A 160 4.62 -6.15 -4.24
N TYR A 161 4.90 -5.04 -4.92
CA TYR A 161 3.98 -3.94 -5.18
C TYR A 161 3.84 -3.77 -6.67
N SER A 162 2.63 -3.56 -7.12
CA SER A 162 2.30 -3.14 -8.48
C SER A 162 1.60 -1.80 -8.41
N ASP A 163 2.07 -0.82 -9.17
CA ASP A 163 1.44 0.49 -9.28
C ASP A 163 1.14 0.81 -10.75
N PRO A 164 -0.05 1.35 -11.08
CA PRO A 164 -0.40 1.70 -12.44
C PRO A 164 0.50 2.85 -12.96
N ILE A 165 0.77 2.84 -14.25
CA ILE A 165 1.55 3.88 -14.93
C ILE A 165 0.60 4.92 -15.49
N SER A 166 0.89 6.23 -15.27
CA SER A 166 0.29 7.34 -15.98
C SER A 166 1.14 7.72 -17.20
N SER A 167 0.53 8.31 -18.24
CA SER A 167 1.28 8.72 -19.43
C SER A 167 2.32 9.81 -19.15
N TYR A 168 2.17 10.58 -18.10
CA TYR A 168 3.20 11.52 -17.63
C TYR A 168 4.49 10.82 -17.19
N ALA A 169 4.37 9.55 -16.84
CA ALA A 169 5.51 8.73 -16.49
C ALA A 169 6.35 8.31 -17.70
N SER A 170 5.82 8.47 -18.93
CA SER A 170 6.59 8.21 -20.16
C SER A 170 7.61 9.33 -20.47
N GLY A 171 7.46 10.50 -19.88
CA GLY A 171 8.57 11.41 -19.66
C GLY A 171 9.46 10.82 -18.58
N ILE A 172 10.13 9.71 -18.91
CA ILE A 172 11.19 9.14 -18.11
C ILE A 172 12.03 10.33 -17.68
N SER A 173 11.98 10.64 -16.39
CA SER A 173 12.91 11.58 -15.80
C SER A 173 14.27 11.27 -16.40
N GLU A 174 14.97 12.26 -16.91
CA GLU A 174 16.34 12.13 -17.42
C GLU A 174 17.26 11.44 -16.39
N THR A 175 16.80 11.32 -15.16
CA THR A 175 17.44 10.61 -14.05
C THR A 175 17.29 9.10 -14.08
N GLY A 176 16.44 8.53 -14.95
CA GLY A 176 16.23 7.09 -15.04
C GLY A 176 15.62 6.44 -13.79
N ASP A 177 15.04 7.22 -12.87
CA ASP A 177 14.40 6.69 -11.67
C ASP A 177 13.04 6.06 -12.03
N PRO A 178 12.91 4.72 -11.98
CA PRO A 178 11.65 4.05 -12.25
C PRO A 178 10.54 4.42 -11.24
N ASN A 179 10.88 4.99 -10.10
CA ASN A 179 9.89 5.45 -9.12
C ASN A 179 9.15 6.70 -9.59
N SER A 180 9.72 7.49 -10.52
CA SER A 180 9.05 8.64 -11.11
C SER A 180 7.98 8.24 -12.15
N ALA A 181 8.04 7.00 -12.63
CA ALA A 181 7.16 6.50 -13.69
C ALA A 181 5.82 5.97 -13.16
N ALA A 182 5.78 5.44 -11.95
CA ALA A 182 4.57 4.89 -11.35
C ALA A 182 3.95 5.92 -10.43
N SER A 183 2.76 6.36 -10.75
CA SER A 183 2.13 7.35 -9.90
C SER A 183 0.61 7.23 -9.89
N SER A 184 0.12 6.42 -8.96
CA SER A 184 -1.28 6.49 -8.54
C SER A 184 -1.68 7.95 -8.22
N ASP A 185 -0.74 8.76 -7.71
CA ASP A 185 -0.97 10.17 -7.40
C ASP A 185 -1.29 11.00 -8.64
N GLN A 186 -0.63 10.74 -9.78
CA GLN A 186 -0.93 11.44 -11.03
C GLN A 186 -2.30 11.04 -11.57
N ILE A 187 -2.67 9.78 -11.44
CA ILE A 187 -4.00 9.30 -11.83
C ILE A 187 -5.06 9.96 -10.96
N ILE A 188 -4.89 9.96 -9.63
CA ILE A 188 -5.80 10.61 -8.69
C ILE A 188 -5.89 12.12 -8.96
N ARG A 189 -4.75 12.77 -9.19
CA ARG A 189 -4.71 14.19 -9.55
C ARG A 189 -5.50 14.48 -10.82
N GLN A 190 -5.36 13.64 -11.85
CA GLN A 190 -6.07 13.81 -13.10
C GLN A 190 -7.57 13.55 -12.93
N LEU A 191 -7.96 12.51 -12.19
CA LEU A 191 -9.36 12.25 -11.84
C LEU A 191 -10.01 13.45 -11.13
N ASN A 192 -9.25 14.19 -10.32
CA ASN A 192 -9.75 15.38 -9.62
C ASN A 192 -9.87 16.63 -10.51
N ARG A 193 -9.11 16.72 -11.59
CA ARG A 193 -9.05 17.91 -12.47
C ARG A 193 -9.95 17.83 -13.69
N ILE A 194 -10.21 16.62 -14.14
CA ILE A 194 -10.89 16.40 -15.42
C ILE A 194 -12.36 16.82 -15.35
N ALA A 195 -12.81 17.44 -16.41
CA ALA A 195 -14.18 17.95 -16.47
C ALA A 195 -15.18 16.84 -16.79
N PRO A 196 -16.41 16.91 -16.23
CA PRO A 196 -17.41 15.84 -16.39
C PRO A 196 -17.96 15.69 -17.81
N TRP A 197 -17.90 16.74 -18.65
CA TRP A 197 -18.37 16.65 -20.06
C TRP A 197 -17.44 15.88 -21.00
N ILE A 198 -16.28 15.49 -20.52
CA ILE A 198 -15.33 14.68 -21.30
C ILE A 198 -15.72 13.22 -21.14
N VAL A 199 -15.80 12.50 -22.26
CA VAL A 199 -16.13 11.07 -22.23
C VAL A 199 -15.04 10.30 -21.49
N GLY A 200 -15.41 9.51 -20.52
CA GLY A 200 -14.53 8.57 -19.83
C GLY A 200 -14.17 7.41 -20.76
N ARG A 201 -15.09 6.46 -20.88
CA ARG A 201 -15.04 5.35 -21.83
C ARG A 201 -16.24 5.46 -22.75
N ALA A 202 -16.01 5.45 -24.06
CA ALA A 202 -17.07 5.40 -25.05
C ALA A 202 -17.52 3.95 -25.28
N GLU A 203 -18.74 3.77 -25.84
CA GLU A 203 -19.29 2.45 -26.14
C GLU A 203 -18.47 1.66 -27.16
N ASP A 204 -17.74 2.34 -28.04
CA ASP A 204 -16.83 1.74 -29.02
C ASP A 204 -15.46 1.36 -28.45
N GLY A 205 -15.24 1.56 -27.14
CA GLY A 205 -13.99 1.28 -26.44
C GLY A 205 -12.93 2.39 -26.58
N THR A 206 -13.29 3.52 -27.17
CA THR A 206 -12.39 4.70 -27.22
C THR A 206 -12.51 5.56 -25.96
N TYR A 207 -11.61 6.50 -25.81
CA TYR A 207 -11.55 7.42 -24.66
C TYR A 207 -11.64 8.86 -25.12
N GLY A 208 -12.31 9.68 -24.33
CA GLY A 208 -12.34 11.12 -24.58
C GLY A 208 -10.95 11.72 -24.59
N THR A 209 -10.73 12.65 -25.51
CA THR A 209 -9.42 13.30 -25.69
C THR A 209 -9.21 14.40 -24.66
N ILE A 210 -8.08 14.33 -23.97
CA ILE A 210 -7.64 15.31 -22.98
C ILE A 210 -6.16 15.58 -23.24
N GLY A 211 -5.73 16.84 -23.19
CA GLY A 211 -4.34 17.23 -23.43
C GLY A 211 -3.34 16.50 -22.55
N ASP A 212 -3.72 16.23 -21.31
CA ASP A 212 -2.87 15.54 -20.31
C ASP A 212 -3.05 14.01 -20.31
N GLY A 213 -3.94 13.49 -21.14
CA GLY A 213 -4.28 12.07 -21.20
C GLY A 213 -5.47 11.67 -20.33
N ASN A 214 -6.18 10.63 -20.77
CA ASN A 214 -7.36 10.11 -20.07
C ASN A 214 -6.93 9.13 -18.96
N PRO A 215 -7.27 9.39 -17.69
CA PRO A 215 -6.85 8.54 -16.58
C PRO A 215 -7.44 7.13 -16.62
N LEU A 216 -8.62 6.96 -17.22
CA LEU A 216 -9.22 5.62 -17.39
C LEU A 216 -8.46 4.80 -18.43
N ALA A 217 -8.00 5.45 -19.51
CA ALA A 217 -7.14 4.78 -20.49
C ALA A 217 -5.84 4.29 -19.84
N TRP A 218 -5.24 5.07 -18.93
CA TRP A 218 -4.05 4.63 -18.19
C TRP A 218 -4.32 3.42 -17.29
N LEU A 219 -5.47 3.38 -16.64
CA LEU A 219 -5.87 2.26 -15.81
C LEU A 219 -6.16 0.99 -16.64
N ASP A 220 -6.78 1.15 -17.81
CA ASP A 220 -7.23 0.04 -18.66
C ASP A 220 -6.11 -0.58 -19.50
N VAL A 221 -5.03 0.16 -19.80
CA VAL A 221 -3.85 -0.39 -20.50
C VAL A 221 -3.15 -1.48 -19.70
N ASN A 222 -3.43 -1.60 -18.40
CA ASN A 222 -2.88 -2.62 -17.51
C ASN A 222 -1.34 -2.66 -17.50
N GLN A 223 -0.70 -1.51 -17.64
CA GLN A 223 0.73 -1.36 -17.48
C GLN A 223 1.05 -0.97 -16.04
N THR A 224 2.04 -1.63 -15.46
CA THR A 224 2.44 -1.43 -14.08
C THR A 224 3.94 -1.27 -13.94
N VAL A 225 4.33 -0.55 -12.90
CA VAL A 225 5.68 -0.63 -12.33
C VAL A 225 5.66 -1.55 -11.14
N ASP A 226 6.40 -2.64 -11.24
CA ASP A 226 6.51 -3.61 -10.17
C ASP A 226 7.75 -3.33 -9.33
N ARG A 227 7.55 -3.22 -8.02
CA ARG A 227 8.62 -3.07 -7.04
C ARG A 227 8.67 -4.28 -6.13
N LYS A 228 9.85 -4.88 -5.98
CA LYS A 228 10.08 -6.05 -5.14
C LYS A 228 11.08 -5.71 -4.06
N ASN A 229 10.63 -5.75 -2.81
CA ASN A 229 11.47 -5.53 -1.66
C ASN A 229 11.61 -6.83 -0.87
N GLN A 230 12.85 -7.23 -0.62
CA GLN A 230 13.16 -8.40 0.19
C GLN A 230 14.06 -7.97 1.34
N ASN A 231 13.72 -8.42 2.53
CA ASN A 231 14.52 -8.17 3.71
C ASN A 231 14.71 -9.48 4.48
N PHE A 232 15.95 -9.82 4.75
CA PHE A 232 16.32 -10.90 5.64
C PHE A 232 17.06 -10.32 6.84
N SER A 233 16.64 -10.69 8.02
CA SER A 233 17.30 -10.31 9.26
C SER A 233 17.52 -11.54 10.14
N GLY A 234 18.71 -11.60 10.73
CA GLY A 234 19.09 -12.68 11.63
C GLY A 234 19.79 -12.12 12.85
N THR A 235 19.48 -12.65 14.02
CA THR A 235 20.17 -12.31 15.26
C THR A 235 20.54 -13.59 15.99
N LEU A 236 21.82 -13.75 16.26
CA LEU A 236 22.35 -14.81 17.13
C LEU A 236 22.83 -14.16 18.42
N SER A 237 22.41 -14.68 19.55
CA SER A 237 22.91 -14.25 20.85
C SER A 237 23.25 -15.43 21.75
N ALA A 238 24.27 -15.27 22.55
CA ALA A 238 24.71 -16.23 23.55
C ALA A 238 24.79 -15.57 24.92
N ASP A 239 24.11 -16.13 25.91
CA ASP A 239 24.21 -15.72 27.30
C ASP A 239 25.04 -16.76 28.06
N TYR A 240 26.09 -16.32 28.68
CA TYR A 240 26.93 -17.17 29.52
C TYR A 240 26.88 -16.70 30.98
N LYS A 241 26.33 -17.55 31.82
CA LYS A 241 26.29 -17.34 33.28
C LYS A 241 27.63 -17.61 33.88
N ILE A 242 28.36 -16.57 34.28
CA ILE A 242 29.69 -16.67 34.89
C ILE A 242 29.54 -17.18 36.33
N ILE A 243 28.72 -16.49 37.14
CA ILE A 243 28.32 -16.86 38.50
C ILE A 243 26.84 -16.48 38.68
N ASP A 244 26.27 -16.85 39.82
CA ASP A 244 24.91 -16.39 40.15
C ASP A 244 24.85 -14.87 40.27
N GLY A 245 23.93 -14.28 39.46
CA GLY A 245 23.76 -12.83 39.35
C GLY A 245 24.61 -12.14 38.31
N LEU A 246 25.60 -12.81 37.70
CA LEU A 246 26.46 -12.25 36.62
C LEU A 246 26.36 -13.05 35.33
N VAL A 247 25.83 -12.41 34.27
CA VAL A 247 25.68 -12.98 32.93
C VAL A 247 26.41 -12.12 31.91
N ALA A 248 27.26 -12.74 31.10
CA ALA A 248 27.83 -12.12 29.92
C ALA A 248 26.95 -12.44 28.71
N THR A 249 26.60 -11.43 27.93
CA THR A 249 25.79 -11.58 26.70
C THR A 249 26.57 -11.07 25.51
N ASP A 250 26.73 -11.93 24.48
CA ASP A 250 27.17 -11.52 23.16
C ASP A 250 26.03 -11.60 22.16
N ARG A 251 25.94 -10.62 21.23
CA ARG A 251 24.89 -10.53 20.22
C ARG A 251 25.47 -10.08 18.89
N LYS A 252 25.18 -10.85 17.85
CA LYS A 252 25.44 -10.49 16.45
C LYS A 252 24.13 -10.41 15.67
N SER A 253 23.95 -9.35 14.87
CA SER A 253 22.80 -9.12 14.01
C SER A 253 23.25 -8.70 12.62
#